data_fc4fd20c6ec529f9ca0146ff1ff22483
#
_entry.id   fc4fd20c6ec529f9ca0146ff1ff22483
#
_cell.length_a   1.000
_cell.length_b   1.000
_cell.length_c   1.000
_cell.angle_alpha   90.00
_cell.angle_beta   90.00
_cell.angle_gamma   90.00
#
_symmetry.space_group_name_H-M   'P 1'
#
loop_
_entity.id
_entity.type
_entity.pdbx_description
1 polymer ?
#
loop_
_entity_poly.entity_id
_entity_poly.type
_entity_poly.pdbx_seq_one_letter_code
_entity_poly.pdbx_strand_id
1 'polypeptide(L)'
;MPITVFDTKGIPATRRERIEAAVVAAGRQLTAPHEAWIAADPFRGGFKVLITGPHGFERTVTFALDDEAAVIADRVWQTLEE
;
A
#
# COMPACT_ATOMS: atom_id res chain seq x y z
N MET A 1 12.95 -7.22 -3.63
CA MET A 1 12.27 -5.93 -3.44
C MET A 1 11.78 -5.84 -2.01
N PRO A 2 11.97 -4.67 -1.31
CA PRO A 2 11.51 -4.55 0.08
C PRO A 2 10.00 -4.74 0.27
N ILE A 3 9.19 -4.27 -0.67
CA ILE A 3 7.75 -4.53 -0.62
C ILE A 3 7.32 -5.28 -1.86
N THR A 4 6.63 -6.40 -1.66
CA THR A 4 6.01 -7.17 -2.73
C THR A 4 4.50 -7.05 -2.59
N VAL A 5 3.82 -6.61 -3.65
CA VAL A 5 2.35 -6.56 -3.67
C VAL A 5 1.84 -7.91 -4.12
N PHE A 6 1.13 -8.60 -3.24
CA PHE A 6 0.63 -9.95 -3.52
C PHE A 6 -0.73 -9.98 -4.19
N ASP A 7 -1.57 -8.99 -3.87
CA ASP A 7 -2.93 -9.01 -4.38
C ASP A 7 -3.50 -7.60 -4.44
N THR A 8 -4.30 -7.35 -5.46
CA THR A 8 -5.03 -6.09 -5.61
C THR A 8 -6.42 -6.42 -6.11
N LYS A 9 -7.44 -6.16 -5.29
CA LYS A 9 -8.82 -6.53 -5.61
C LYS A 9 -9.74 -5.32 -5.66
N GLY A 10 -10.63 -5.33 -6.65
CA GLY A 10 -11.71 -4.36 -6.74
C GLY A 10 -11.30 -2.98 -7.22
N ILE A 11 -10.07 -2.81 -7.68
CA ILE A 11 -9.56 -1.52 -8.13
C ILE A 11 -9.38 -1.56 -9.66
N PRO A 12 -9.87 -0.52 -10.39
CA PRO A 12 -9.69 -0.47 -11.83
C PRO A 12 -8.23 -0.55 -12.25
N ALA A 13 -7.97 -1.24 -13.36
CA ALA A 13 -6.59 -1.51 -13.81
C ALA A 13 -5.77 -0.22 -14.00
N THR A 14 -6.40 0.86 -14.47
CA THR A 14 -5.72 2.13 -14.68
C THR A 14 -5.21 2.77 -13.40
N ARG A 15 -5.90 2.53 -12.28
CA ARG A 15 -5.49 3.04 -10.97
C ARG A 15 -4.62 2.06 -10.21
N ARG A 16 -4.81 0.76 -10.46
CA ARG A 16 -4.09 -0.30 -9.76
C ARG A 16 -2.59 -0.18 -9.92
N GLU A 17 -2.12 0.03 -11.14
CA GLU A 17 -0.67 0.14 -11.39
C GLU A 17 -0.07 1.32 -10.65
N ARG A 18 -0.77 2.45 -10.62
CA ARG A 18 -0.30 3.64 -9.92
C ARG A 18 -0.21 3.40 -8.42
N ILE A 19 -1.23 2.76 -7.85
CA ILE A 19 -1.27 2.49 -6.42
C ILE A 19 -0.17 1.50 -6.03
N GLU A 20 -0.02 0.43 -6.81
CA GLU A 20 1.02 -0.56 -6.55
C GLU A 20 2.40 0.05 -6.64
N ALA A 21 2.64 0.89 -7.64
CA ALA A 21 3.93 1.56 -7.80
C ALA A 21 4.22 2.49 -6.61
N ALA A 22 3.22 3.19 -6.12
CA ALA A 22 3.37 4.09 -4.97
C ALA A 22 3.73 3.31 -3.69
N VAL A 23 3.07 2.17 -3.48
CA VAL A 23 3.35 1.32 -2.32
C VAL A 23 4.76 0.77 -2.39
N VAL A 24 5.18 0.27 -3.55
CA VAL A 24 6.54 -0.26 -3.74
C VAL A 24 7.58 0.85 -3.52
N ALA A 25 7.31 2.04 -4.07
CA ALA A 25 8.23 3.17 -3.92
C ALA A 25 8.39 3.57 -2.45
N ALA A 26 7.31 3.52 -1.67
CA ALA A 26 7.36 3.86 -0.25
C ALA A 26 8.29 2.93 0.53
N GLY A 27 8.40 1.69 0.11
CA GLY A 27 9.26 0.70 0.79
C GLY A 27 10.69 0.65 0.29
N ARG A 28 11.08 1.57 -0.58
CA ARG A 28 12.40 1.50 -1.25
C ARG A 28 13.57 1.47 -0.28
N GLN A 29 13.46 2.16 0.86
CA GLN A 29 14.55 2.25 1.84
C GLN A 29 14.52 1.16 2.90
N LEU A 30 13.53 0.29 2.87
CA LEU A 30 13.46 -0.82 3.81
C LEU A 30 14.55 -1.85 3.50
N THR A 31 15.09 -2.46 4.55
CA THR A 31 16.13 -3.49 4.42
C THR A 31 15.55 -4.89 4.52
N ALA A 32 14.42 -5.06 5.19
CA ALA A 32 13.77 -6.35 5.35
C ALA A 32 12.57 -6.47 4.41
N PRO A 33 12.25 -7.68 3.92
CA PRO A 33 11.12 -7.87 3.03
C PRO A 33 9.79 -7.66 3.73
N HIS A 34 8.87 -7.00 3.03
CA HIS A 34 7.50 -6.77 3.49
C HIS A 34 6.54 -7.20 2.40
N GLU A 35 5.30 -7.48 2.79
CA GLU A 35 4.26 -7.92 1.88
C GLU A 35 3.07 -6.96 1.98
N ALA A 36 2.40 -6.71 0.85
CA ALA A 36 1.26 -5.80 0.83
C ALA A 36 0.08 -6.42 0.08
N TRP A 37 -1.10 -6.20 0.62
CA TRP A 37 -2.37 -6.56 -0.01
C TRP A 37 -3.20 -5.29 -0.13
N ILE A 38 -3.74 -5.06 -1.31
CA ILE A 38 -4.52 -3.86 -1.61
C ILE A 38 -5.93 -4.29 -1.96
N ALA A 39 -6.93 -3.66 -1.34
CA ALA A 39 -8.32 -4.01 -1.59
C ALA A 39 -9.20 -2.77 -1.58
N ALA A 40 -10.12 -2.68 -2.54
CA ALA A 40 -11.12 -1.64 -2.53
C ALA A 40 -12.03 -1.77 -1.32
N ASP A 41 -12.45 -0.64 -0.77
CA ASP A 41 -13.38 -0.60 0.35
C ASP A 41 -14.76 -0.19 -0.21
N PRO A 42 -15.68 -1.14 -0.43
CA PRO A 42 -16.97 -0.83 -1.04
C PRO A 42 -17.85 0.03 -0.13
N PHE A 43 -17.59 0.04 1.17
CA PHE A 43 -18.41 0.80 2.12
C PHE A 43 -17.97 2.24 2.23
N ARG A 44 -16.69 2.52 2.05
CA ARG A 44 -16.12 3.87 2.23
C ARG A 44 -15.75 4.55 0.92
N GLY A 45 -15.80 3.83 -0.19
CA GLY A 45 -15.50 4.38 -1.50
C GLY A 45 -14.03 4.58 -1.79
N GLY A 46 -13.14 4.02 -0.97
CA GLY A 46 -11.70 4.11 -1.16
C GLY A 46 -11.06 2.74 -1.28
N PHE A 47 -9.82 2.65 -0.82
CA PHE A 47 -9.12 1.38 -0.73
C PHE A 47 -8.26 1.35 0.52
N LYS A 48 -7.83 0.15 0.89
CA LYS A 48 -6.93 -0.04 2.02
C LYS A 48 -5.74 -0.89 1.61
N VAL A 49 -4.62 -0.64 2.27
CA VAL A 49 -3.38 -1.38 2.06
C VAL A 49 -3.01 -2.03 3.39
N LEU A 50 -2.94 -3.35 3.40
CA LEU A 50 -2.45 -4.11 4.54
C LEU A 50 -1.00 -4.46 4.27
N ILE A 51 -0.12 -4.08 5.18
CA ILE A 51 1.32 -4.34 5.06
C ILE A 51 1.75 -5.22 6.22
N THR A 52 2.41 -6.33 5.91
CA THR A 52 2.99 -7.22 6.91
C THR A 52 4.49 -7.30 6.69
N GLY A 53 5.22 -7.59 7.75
CA GLY A 53 6.67 -7.68 7.71
C GLY A 53 7.22 -8.58 8.80
N PRO A 54 8.54 -8.53 9.05
CA PRO A 54 9.17 -9.38 10.05
C PRO A 54 8.73 -9.00 11.46
N HIS A 55 8.91 -9.96 12.39
CA HIS A 55 8.65 -9.76 13.82
C HIS A 55 7.18 -9.37 14.13
N GLY A 56 6.24 -9.87 13.33
CA GLY A 56 4.82 -9.60 13.56
C GLY A 56 4.37 -8.22 13.14
N PHE A 57 5.16 -7.50 12.36
CA PHE A 57 4.76 -6.20 11.84
C PHE A 57 3.49 -6.34 11.00
N GLU A 58 2.47 -5.54 11.32
CA GLU A 58 1.23 -5.51 10.57
C GLU A 58 0.60 -4.14 10.72
N ARG A 59 0.32 -3.48 9.60
CA ARG A 59 -0.30 -2.16 9.57
C ARG A 59 -1.29 -2.07 8.43
N THR A 60 -2.37 -1.34 8.66
CA THR A 60 -3.38 -1.07 7.63
C THR A 60 -3.50 0.43 7.43
N VAL A 61 -3.49 0.87 6.18
CA VAL A 61 -3.63 2.28 5.82
C VAL A 61 -4.79 2.40 4.85
N THR A 62 -5.67 3.38 5.07
CA THR A 62 -6.82 3.63 4.20
C THR A 62 -6.62 4.89 3.38
N PHE A 63 -7.15 4.89 2.16
CA PHE A 63 -7.00 5.97 1.19
C PHE A 63 -8.29 6.22 0.43
N ALA A 64 -8.43 7.41 -0.14
CA ALA A 64 -9.45 7.69 -1.14
C ALA A 64 -8.95 7.22 -2.51
N LEU A 65 -9.87 6.82 -3.41
CA LEU A 65 -9.49 6.32 -4.73
C LEU A 65 -8.78 7.38 -5.58
N ASP A 66 -9.06 8.66 -5.33
CA ASP A 66 -8.47 9.77 -6.06
C ASP A 66 -7.23 10.36 -5.40
N ASP A 67 -6.73 9.76 -4.32
CA ASP A 67 -5.47 10.20 -3.72
C ASP A 67 -4.34 10.10 -4.73
N GLU A 68 -3.48 11.11 -4.76
CA GLU A 68 -2.34 11.12 -5.65
C GLU A 68 -1.27 10.12 -5.20
N ALA A 69 -0.49 9.63 -6.15
CA ALA A 69 0.57 8.66 -5.87
C ALA A 69 1.54 9.15 -4.80
N ALA A 70 1.88 10.44 -4.81
CA ALA A 70 2.79 11.01 -3.81
C ALA A 70 2.20 10.96 -2.40
N VAL A 71 0.88 11.19 -2.27
CA VAL A 71 0.19 11.10 -0.98
C VAL A 71 0.18 9.66 -0.49
N ILE A 72 -0.10 8.72 -1.37
CA ILE A 72 -0.12 7.29 -1.03
C ILE A 72 1.27 6.86 -0.53
N ALA A 73 2.31 7.19 -1.29
CA ALA A 73 3.67 6.82 -0.94
C ALA A 73 4.09 7.41 0.41
N ASP A 74 3.78 8.69 0.63
CA ASP A 74 4.15 9.38 1.87
C ASP A 74 3.46 8.77 3.09
N ARG A 75 2.18 8.49 3.00
CA ARG A 75 1.43 7.92 4.12
C ARG A 75 1.85 6.48 4.40
N VAL A 76 2.12 5.69 3.38
CA VAL A 76 2.64 4.34 3.56
C VAL A 76 4.01 4.39 4.23
N TRP A 77 4.89 5.29 3.77
CA TRP A 77 6.21 5.44 4.38
C TRP A 77 6.12 5.84 5.85
N GLN A 78 5.25 6.80 6.19
CA GLN A 78 5.06 7.20 7.58
C GLN A 78 4.59 6.04 8.45
N THR A 79 3.72 5.20 7.92
CA THR A 79 3.25 4.01 8.62
C THR A 79 4.37 3.00 8.83
N LEU A 80 5.24 2.85 7.84
CA LEU A 80 6.37 1.93 7.94
C LEU A 80 7.42 2.39 8.96
N GLU A 81 7.53 3.68 9.18
CA GLU A 81 8.46 4.24 10.16
C GLU A 81 8.00 4.04 11.61
N GLU A 82 6.74 3.77 11.83
CA GLU A 82 6.21 3.51 13.17
C GLU A 82 6.75 2.17 13.72
#